data_975043a5125cc90460c5aa1268445a51
#
_entry.id   975043a5125cc90460c5aa1268445a51
#
_cell.length_a   1.000
_cell.length_b   1.000
_cell.length_c   1.000
_cell.angle_alpha   90.00
_cell.angle_beta   90.00
_cell.angle_gamma   90.00
#
_symmetry.space_group_name_H-M   'P 1'
#
loop_
_entity.id
_entity.type
_entity.pdbx_description
1 polymer ?
#
loop_
_entity_poly.entity_id
_entity_poly.type
_entity_poly.pdbx_seq_one_letter_code
_entity_poly.pdbx_strand_id
1 'polypeptide(L)' 'MQRKNIIVITHLNEANRAECYGNLKKACEAHKLVYNTIVQKKLPLIKNGLLIQRVPFN' A
#
# COMPACT_ATOMS: atom_id res chain seq x y z
N MET A 1 -10.24 20.69 8.22
CA MET A 1 -9.22 19.66 8.49
C MET A 1 -9.03 18.80 7.27
N GLN A 2 -7.82 18.63 6.85
CA GLN A 2 -7.54 17.86 5.65
C GLN A 2 -7.56 16.37 5.94
N ARG A 3 -8.21 15.66 5.04
CA ARG A 3 -8.17 14.21 5.10
C ARG A 3 -6.88 13.72 4.46
N LYS A 4 -6.27 12.78 5.11
CA LYS A 4 -5.09 12.13 4.58
C LYS A 4 -5.41 10.68 4.29
N ASN A 5 -4.78 10.15 3.28
CA ASN A 5 -4.86 8.74 3.00
C ASN A 5 -3.55 8.09 3.38
N ILE A 6 -3.63 6.91 3.92
CA ILE A 6 -2.45 6.10 4.18
C ILE A 6 -2.49 4.87 3.29
N ILE A 7 -1.32 4.32 3.06
CA ILE A 7 -1.20 3.09 2.29
C ILE A 7 -0.99 1.95 3.28
N VAL A 8 -1.84 0.94 3.17
CA VAL A 8 -1.74 -0.25 4.00
C VAL A 8 -1.37 -1.42 3.13
N ILE A 9 -0.29 -2.10 3.49
CA ILE A 9 0.15 -3.31 2.79
C ILE A 9 -0.07 -4.50 3.72
N THR A 10 -0.96 -5.39 3.33
CA THR A 10 -1.28 -6.57 4.10
C THR A 10 -0.57 -7.77 3.48
N HIS A 11 0.10 -8.54 4.32
CA HIS A 11 0.81 -9.74 3.86
C HIS A 11 -0.17 -10.90 3.82
N LEU A 12 -0.55 -11.32 2.62
CA LEU A 12 -1.54 -12.38 2.45
C LEU A 12 -1.04 -13.74 2.89
N ASN A 13 0.27 -13.93 2.88
CA ASN A 13 0.87 -15.21 3.27
C ASN A 13 1.15 -15.29 4.77
N GLU A 14 0.96 -14.20 5.50
CA GLU A 14 1.22 -14.17 6.93
C GLU A 14 0.03 -13.56 7.64
N ALA A 15 -0.57 -14.31 8.54
CA ALA A 15 -1.72 -13.82 9.27
C ALA A 15 -1.30 -12.67 10.19
N ASN A 16 -2.17 -11.67 10.30
CA ASN A 16 -2.01 -10.55 11.23
C ASN A 16 -0.78 -9.70 10.96
N ARG A 17 -0.28 -9.70 9.74
CA ARG A 17 0.84 -8.85 9.40
C ARG A 17 0.41 -7.80 8.38
N ALA A 18 0.56 -6.55 8.74
CA ALA A 18 0.24 -5.44 7.87
C ALA A 18 1.19 -4.29 8.16
N GLU A 19 1.45 -3.46 7.15
CA GLU A 19 2.33 -2.31 7.27
C GLU A 19 1.59 -1.07 6.78
N CYS A 20 1.88 0.06 7.40
CA CYS A 20 1.26 1.33 7.03
C CYS A 20 2.34 2.30 6.57
N TYR A 21 2.02 3.04 5.53
CA TYR A 21 2.95 4.03 4.98
C TYR A 21 2.20 5.34 4.73
N GLY A 22 2.91 6.43 4.89
CA GLY A 22 2.32 7.75 4.70
C GLY A 22 2.00 8.07 3.25
N ASN A 23 2.69 7.44 2.30
CA ASN A 23 2.38 7.62 0.89
C ASN A 23 2.79 6.38 0.10
N LEU A 24 2.29 6.31 -1.12
CA LEU A 24 2.51 5.14 -1.97
C LEU A 24 3.97 4.98 -2.36
N LYS A 25 4.66 6.09 -2.57
CA LYS A 25 6.06 6.03 -2.97
C LYS A 25 6.91 5.33 -1.91
N LYS A 26 6.70 5.69 -0.64
CA LYS A 26 7.43 5.04 0.45
C LYS A 26 7.08 3.56 0.55
N ALA A 27 5.82 3.22 0.35
CA ALA A 27 5.41 1.83 0.39
C ALA A 27 6.10 1.02 -0.71
N CYS A 28 6.18 1.59 -1.91
CA CYS A 28 6.85 0.92 -3.02
C CYS A 28 8.35 0.76 -2.76
N GLU A 29 8.99 1.78 -2.21
CA GLU A 29 10.42 1.70 -1.90
C GLU A 29 10.70 0.61 -0.87
N ALA A 30 9.85 0.50 0.14
CA ALA A 30 10.05 -0.48 1.19
C ALA A 30 9.98 -1.91 0.67
N HIS A 31 9.18 -2.14 -0.37
CA HIS A 31 9.00 -3.47 -0.92
C HIS A 31 9.64 -3.63 -2.30
N LYS A 32 10.45 -2.66 -2.70
CA LYS A 32 11.14 -2.68 -3.99
C LYS A 32 10.18 -2.84 -5.15
N LEU A 33 9.06 -2.18 -5.06
CA LEU A 33 8.06 -2.16 -6.13
C LEU A 33 8.29 -0.96 -7.02
N VAL A 34 7.88 -1.10 -8.28
CA VAL A 34 8.00 0.00 -9.23
C VAL A 34 6.82 0.95 -9.03
N TYR A 35 7.10 2.15 -8.55
CA TYR A 35 6.06 3.11 -8.25
C TYR A 35 5.16 3.41 -9.45
N ASN A 36 5.76 3.63 -10.62
CA ASN A 36 4.98 3.97 -11.81
C ASN A 36 4.02 2.85 -12.19
N THR A 37 4.43 1.61 -12.01
CA THR A 37 3.56 0.48 -12.31
C THR A 37 2.38 0.43 -11.34
N ILE A 38 2.65 0.65 -10.07
CA ILE A 38 1.60 0.59 -9.05
C ILE A 38 0.62 1.74 -9.19
N VAL A 39 1.12 2.95 -9.46
CA VAL A 39 0.25 4.12 -9.54
C VAL A 39 -0.68 4.08 -10.75
N GLN A 40 -0.29 3.37 -11.81
CA GLN A 40 -1.13 3.23 -12.97
C GLN A 40 -2.28 2.24 -12.76
N LYS A 41 -2.19 1.43 -11.74
CA LYS A 41 -3.21 0.47 -11.41
C LYS A 41 -4.10 1.02 -10.31
N LYS A 42 -5.37 0.62 -10.34
CA LYS A 42 -6.29 1.07 -9.30
C LYS A 42 -6.09 0.25 -8.04
N LEU A 43 -6.08 0.94 -6.91
CA LEU A 43 -6.06 0.27 -5.61
C LEU A 43 -7.49 -0.09 -5.23
N PRO A 44 -7.70 -1.17 -4.51
CA PRO A 44 -6.68 -2.09 -3.98
C PRO A 44 -6.06 -2.97 -5.06
N LEU A 45 -4.84 -3.40 -4.80
CA LEU A 45 -4.07 -4.18 -5.76
C LEU A 45 -3.36 -5.30 -5.02
N ILE A 46 -3.38 -6.49 -5.61
CA ILE A 46 -2.67 -7.64 -5.06
C ILE A 46 -1.49 -7.93 -5.95
N LYS A 47 -0.30 -7.98 -5.35
CA LYS A 47 0.93 -8.28 -6.08
C LYS A 47 1.90 -8.98 -5.15
N ASN A 48 2.44 -10.11 -5.61
CA ASN A 48 3.44 -10.89 -4.86
C ASN A 48 3.00 -11.25 -3.45
N GLY A 49 1.71 -11.59 -3.31
CA GLY A 49 1.17 -11.93 -2.00
C GLY A 49 0.96 -10.75 -1.08
N LEU A 50 0.99 -9.55 -1.62
CA LEU A 50 0.77 -8.33 -0.85
C LEU A 50 -0.50 -7.64 -1.34
N LEU A 51 -1.36 -7.28 -0.42
CA LEU A 51 -2.55 -6.49 -0.73
C LEU A 51 -2.26 -5.04 -0.41
N ILE A 52 -2.26 -4.20 -1.43
CA ILE A 52 -1.96 -2.78 -1.28
C ILE A 52 -3.26 -2.00 -1.34
N GLN A 53 -3.56 -1.28 -0.28
CA GLN A 53 -4.79 -0.53 -0.16
C GLN A 53 -4.51 0.92 0.19
N ARG A 54 -5.39 1.81 -0.28
CA ARG A 54 -5.39 3.19 0.17
C ARG A 54 -6.57 3.37 1.12
N VAL A 55 -6.28 3.79 2.33
CA VAL A 55 -7.27 3.90 3.38
C VAL A 55 -7.33 5.34 3.86
N PRO A 56 -8.52 5.94 3.99
CA PRO A 56 -8.61 7.28 4.54
C PRO A 56 -8.19 7.28 6.00
N PHE A 57 -7.53 8.34 6.38
CA PHE A 57 -7.04 8.51 7.74
C PHE A 57 -7.41 9.90 8.23
N ASN A 58 -8.13 9.94 9.33
CA ASN A 58 -8.53 11.20 9.95
C ASN A 58 -7.72 11.45 11.19
#